data_10200ebc7ed92fb976060d38d2118b8d
#
_entry.id   10200ebc7ed92fb976060d38d2118b8d
#
_cell.length_a   1.000
_cell.length_b   1.000
_cell.length_c   1.000
_cell.angle_alpha   90.00
_cell.angle_beta   90.00
_cell.angle_gamma   90.00
#
_symmetry.space_group_name_H-M   'P 1'
#
loop_
_entity.id
_entity.type
_entity.pdbx_description
1 polymer ?
#
loop_
_entity_poly.entity_id
_entity_poly.type
_entity_poly.pdbx_seq_one_letter_code
_entity_poly.pdbx_strand_id
1 'polypeptide(L)'
;MKDMYAHVSVRILEKEYQVSCPASERTDLLDSAEALNVKMREIRDSGKVVGLDRIAVMAALNMANELLHAKAKDEALEGNIGNRLKILSERVESVLGNSRQLDL
;
A
#
# COMPACT_ATOMS: atom_id res chain seq x y z
N MET A 1 -27.01 10.32 -10.80
CA MET A 1 -26.62 9.35 -11.70
C MET A 1 -25.90 8.23 -11.03
N LYS A 2 -26.26 7.05 -11.38
CA LYS A 2 -25.63 5.95 -10.79
C LYS A 2 -24.43 5.53 -11.53
N ASP A 3 -23.37 5.23 -10.87
CA ASP A 3 -22.21 4.65 -11.50
C ASP A 3 -22.54 3.25 -11.93
N MET A 4 -22.14 2.92 -13.11
CA MET A 4 -22.21 1.55 -13.52
C MET A 4 -21.07 0.80 -12.87
N TYR A 5 -21.33 -0.44 -12.51
CA TYR A 5 -20.29 -1.28 -11.90
C TYR A 5 -19.65 -2.15 -12.95
N ALA A 6 -18.36 -2.31 -12.81
CA ALA A 6 -17.58 -3.18 -13.66
C ALA A 6 -17.02 -4.32 -12.84
N HIS A 7 -16.95 -5.48 -13.46
CA HIS A 7 -16.29 -6.62 -12.84
C HIS A 7 -14.90 -6.72 -13.45
N VAL A 8 -13.91 -6.66 -12.59
CA VAL A 8 -12.54 -6.56 -13.02
C VAL A 8 -11.76 -7.74 -12.47
N SER A 9 -10.97 -8.36 -13.33
CA SER A 9 -10.12 -9.45 -12.93
C SER A 9 -8.74 -8.91 -12.68
N VAL A 10 -8.21 -9.12 -11.48
CA VAL A 10 -6.87 -8.67 -11.15
C VAL A 10 -6.02 -9.89 -10.78
N ARG A 11 -4.76 -9.83 -11.15
CA ARG A 11 -3.86 -10.93 -10.87
C ARG A 11 -2.80 -10.48 -9.88
N ILE A 12 -2.73 -11.19 -8.76
CA ILE A 12 -1.77 -10.90 -7.70
C ILE A 12 -1.00 -12.17 -7.42
N LEU A 13 0.28 -12.17 -7.70
CA LEU A 13 1.16 -13.32 -7.48
C LEU A 13 0.55 -14.59 -8.04
N GLU A 14 0.20 -14.58 -9.29
CA GLU A 14 -0.32 -15.75 -9.98
C GLU A 14 -1.71 -16.20 -9.57
N LYS A 15 -2.36 -15.45 -8.69
CA LYS A 15 -3.73 -15.72 -8.35
C LYS A 15 -4.63 -14.67 -8.94
N GLU A 16 -5.77 -15.09 -9.40
CA GLU A 16 -6.71 -14.18 -10.03
C GLU A 16 -7.86 -13.90 -9.10
N TYR A 17 -8.22 -12.63 -8.96
CA TYR A 17 -9.30 -12.20 -8.09
C TYR A 17 -10.29 -11.40 -8.90
N GLN A 18 -11.57 -11.63 -8.62
CA GLN A 18 -12.64 -10.86 -9.25
C GLN A 18 -13.07 -9.77 -8.29
N VAL A 19 -13.04 -8.55 -8.76
CA VAL A 19 -13.37 -7.40 -7.93
C VAL A 19 -14.39 -6.56 -8.66
N SER A 20 -15.38 -6.05 -7.93
CA SER A 20 -16.35 -5.12 -8.48
C SER A 20 -16.01 -3.72 -8.05
N CYS A 21 -16.16 -2.79 -8.96
CA CYS A 21 -15.94 -1.39 -8.64
C CYS A 21 -16.78 -0.53 -9.56
N PRO A 22 -17.01 0.74 -9.20
CA PRO A 22 -17.64 1.64 -10.15
C PRO A 22 -16.81 1.71 -11.41
N ALA A 23 -17.47 1.75 -12.55
CA ALA A 23 -16.77 1.73 -13.82
C ALA A 23 -15.77 2.87 -13.94
N SER A 24 -16.05 4.00 -13.32
CA SER A 24 -15.15 5.15 -13.38
C SER A 24 -13.85 4.90 -12.62
N GLU A 25 -13.80 3.88 -11.77
CA GLU A 25 -12.61 3.58 -10.97
C GLU A 25 -11.85 2.38 -11.49
N ARG A 26 -12.24 1.87 -12.64
CA ARG A 26 -11.63 0.66 -13.17
C ARG A 26 -10.13 0.81 -13.38
N THR A 27 -9.73 1.90 -13.99
CA THR A 27 -8.31 2.15 -14.25
C THR A 27 -7.54 2.28 -12.95
N ASP A 28 -8.10 2.99 -11.98
CA ASP A 28 -7.46 3.14 -10.68
C ASP A 28 -7.29 1.80 -10.01
N LEU A 29 -8.30 0.95 -10.11
CA LEU A 29 -8.22 -0.38 -9.50
C LEU A 29 -7.13 -1.22 -10.15
N LEU A 30 -7.05 -1.18 -11.47
CA LEU A 30 -6.02 -1.96 -12.18
C LEU A 30 -4.63 -1.46 -11.83
N ASP A 31 -4.46 -0.15 -11.73
CA ASP A 31 -3.18 0.42 -11.35
C ASP A 31 -2.82 0.03 -9.93
N SER A 32 -3.81 0.05 -9.04
CA SER A 32 -3.58 -0.33 -7.65
C SER A 32 -3.18 -1.80 -7.54
N ALA A 33 -3.85 -2.64 -8.32
CA ALA A 33 -3.53 -4.07 -8.31
C ALA A 33 -2.11 -4.32 -8.81
N GLU A 34 -1.70 -3.57 -9.81
CA GLU A 34 -0.35 -3.72 -10.34
C GLU A 34 0.68 -3.27 -9.30
N ALA A 35 0.41 -2.15 -8.64
CA ALA A 35 1.32 -1.65 -7.61
C ALA A 35 1.45 -2.66 -6.47
N LEU A 36 0.33 -3.23 -6.06
CA LEU A 36 0.34 -4.22 -5.00
C LEU A 36 1.08 -5.48 -5.44
N ASN A 37 0.85 -5.90 -6.67
CA ASN A 37 1.51 -7.10 -7.19
C ASN A 37 3.03 -6.92 -7.20
N VAL A 38 3.50 -5.76 -7.61
CA VAL A 38 4.93 -5.48 -7.63
C VAL A 38 5.50 -5.53 -6.22
N LYS A 39 4.80 -4.89 -5.29
CA LYS A 39 5.26 -4.85 -3.90
C LYS A 39 5.30 -6.26 -3.31
N MET A 40 4.28 -7.04 -3.55
CA MET A 40 4.23 -8.40 -3.01
C MET A 40 5.28 -9.30 -3.65
N ARG A 41 5.55 -9.08 -4.93
CA ARG A 41 6.59 -9.86 -5.60
C ARG A 41 7.96 -9.57 -5.00
N GLU A 42 8.23 -8.30 -4.71
CA GLU A 42 9.49 -7.92 -4.08
C GLU A 42 9.66 -8.62 -2.73
N ILE A 43 8.59 -8.64 -1.95
CA ILE A 43 8.64 -9.26 -0.64
C ILE A 43 8.83 -10.76 -0.76
N ARG A 44 8.11 -11.38 -1.69
CA ARG A 44 8.25 -12.82 -1.91
C ARG A 44 9.68 -13.16 -2.31
N ASP A 45 10.24 -12.38 -3.21
CA ASP A 45 11.55 -12.67 -3.76
C ASP A 45 12.67 -12.42 -2.75
N SER A 46 12.38 -11.67 -1.71
CA SER A 46 13.38 -11.48 -0.65
C SER A 46 13.64 -12.78 0.10
N GLY A 47 12.68 -13.70 0.05
CA GLY A 47 12.82 -14.99 0.71
C GLY A 47 12.64 -14.96 2.21
N LYS A 48 12.37 -13.80 2.79
CA LYS A 48 12.27 -13.68 4.24
C LYS A 48 10.88 -13.87 4.77
N VAL A 49 9.89 -13.73 3.91
CA VAL A 49 8.50 -13.83 4.31
C VAL A 49 7.86 -14.96 3.52
N VAL A 50 7.22 -15.86 4.21
CA VAL A 50 6.62 -17.04 3.59
C VAL A 50 5.13 -17.03 3.87
N GLY A 51 4.36 -17.35 2.84
CA GLY A 51 2.92 -17.40 2.95
C GLY A 51 2.27 -16.17 2.33
N LEU A 52 1.24 -16.42 1.53
CA LEU A 52 0.58 -15.35 0.79
C LEU A 52 0.00 -14.29 1.72
N ASP A 53 -0.60 -14.73 2.81
CA ASP A 53 -1.20 -13.80 3.75
C ASP A 53 -0.16 -12.91 4.41
N ARG A 54 1.00 -13.46 4.79
CA ARG A 54 2.04 -12.67 5.39
C ARG A 54 2.65 -11.69 4.39
N ILE A 55 2.83 -12.15 3.17
CA ILE A 55 3.34 -11.29 2.12
C ILE A 55 2.39 -10.11 1.91
N ALA A 56 1.08 -10.40 1.90
CA ALA A 56 0.09 -9.35 1.72
C ALA A 56 0.11 -8.35 2.87
N VAL A 57 0.24 -8.86 4.10
CA VAL A 57 0.28 -7.98 5.26
C VAL A 57 1.51 -7.07 5.22
N MET A 58 2.65 -7.64 4.88
CA MET A 58 3.87 -6.84 4.79
C MET A 58 3.77 -5.79 3.69
N ALA A 59 3.18 -6.17 2.55
CA ALA A 59 2.98 -5.21 1.48
C ALA A 59 2.06 -4.09 1.94
N ALA A 60 0.99 -4.44 2.63
CA ALA A 60 0.05 -3.44 3.12
C ALA A 60 0.72 -2.50 4.11
N LEU A 61 1.55 -3.03 5.00
CA LEU A 61 2.26 -2.18 5.95
C LEU A 61 3.21 -1.22 5.25
N ASN A 62 3.93 -1.71 4.26
CA ASN A 62 4.83 -0.85 3.51
C ASN A 62 4.07 0.25 2.79
N MET A 63 2.95 -0.10 2.18
CA MET A 63 2.18 0.88 1.43
C MET A 63 1.50 1.87 2.35
N ALA A 64 1.03 1.42 3.50
CA ALA A 64 0.46 2.33 4.49
C ALA A 64 1.51 3.32 4.99
N ASN A 65 2.72 2.83 5.17
CA ASN A 65 3.82 3.67 5.60
C ASN A 65 4.14 4.74 4.55
N GLU A 66 4.14 4.34 3.28
CA GLU A 66 4.35 5.29 2.20
C GLU A 66 3.25 6.34 2.16
N LEU A 67 2.03 5.91 2.42
CA LEU A 67 0.91 6.85 2.46
C LEU A 67 1.07 7.86 3.58
N LEU A 68 1.51 7.41 4.75
CA LEU A 68 1.73 8.31 5.86
C LEU A 68 2.83 9.32 5.56
N HIS A 69 3.88 8.89 4.86
CA HIS A 69 4.93 9.81 4.42
C HIS A 69 4.37 10.86 3.48
N ALA A 70 3.53 10.43 2.53
CA ALA A 70 2.96 11.36 1.59
C ALA A 70 2.06 12.37 2.28
N LYS A 71 1.30 11.92 3.27
CA LYS A 71 0.44 12.83 4.01
C LYS A 71 1.24 13.84 4.81
N ALA A 72 2.33 13.40 5.40
CA ALA A 72 3.18 14.30 6.15
C ALA A 72 3.75 15.38 5.24
N LYS A 73 4.14 15.00 4.02
CA LYS A 73 4.64 15.96 3.05
C LYS A 73 3.57 16.97 2.67
N ASP A 74 2.37 16.50 2.43
CA ASP A 74 1.28 17.39 2.08
C ASP A 74 1.01 18.39 3.19
N GLU A 75 1.01 17.94 4.41
CA GLU A 75 0.77 18.83 5.53
C GLU A 75 1.88 19.87 5.65
N ALA A 76 3.10 19.47 5.38
CA ALA A 76 4.21 20.40 5.40
C ALA A 76 4.07 21.44 4.31
N LEU A 77 3.64 21.00 3.12
CA LEU A 77 3.45 21.92 2.02
C LEU A 77 2.33 22.92 2.29
N GLU A 78 1.36 22.52 3.07
CA GLU A 78 0.28 23.42 3.41
C GLU A 78 0.63 24.38 4.53
N GLY A 79 1.87 24.37 4.88
CA GLY A 79 2.34 25.35 5.80
C GLY A 79 2.10 25.05 7.22
N ASN A 80 1.88 23.82 7.48
CA ASN A 80 1.36 23.59 8.69
C ASN A 80 2.23 22.88 9.53
N ILE A 81 3.01 23.36 10.35
CA ILE A 81 3.27 22.62 11.44
C ILE A 81 4.48 21.80 11.50
N GLY A 82 5.55 22.45 11.75
CA GLY A 82 6.78 21.79 12.02
C GLY A 82 6.66 20.73 13.09
N ASN A 83 5.93 21.04 14.15
CA ASN A 83 5.81 20.09 15.24
C ASN A 83 5.07 18.84 14.83
N ARG A 84 4.00 19.04 14.14
CA ARG A 84 3.19 17.90 13.73
C ARG A 84 3.92 17.04 12.74
N LEU A 85 4.63 17.68 11.82
CA LEU A 85 5.44 16.96 10.87
C LEU A 85 6.51 16.15 11.58
N LYS A 86 7.13 16.74 12.58
CA LYS A 86 8.17 16.05 13.31
C LYS A 86 7.61 14.81 14.01
N ILE A 87 6.46 14.96 14.64
CA ILE A 87 5.85 13.82 15.33
C ILE A 87 5.52 12.71 14.35
N LEU A 88 4.94 13.07 13.21
CA LEU A 88 4.61 12.08 12.21
C LEU A 88 5.84 11.38 11.67
N SER A 89 6.90 12.13 11.43
CA SER A 89 8.13 11.55 10.94
C SER A 89 8.70 10.54 11.93
N GLU A 90 8.66 10.89 13.20
CA GLU A 90 9.18 9.98 14.21
C GLU A 90 8.38 8.70 14.27
N ARG A 91 7.07 8.82 14.16
CA ARG A 91 6.22 7.64 14.16
C ARG A 91 6.49 6.74 12.97
N VAL A 92 6.66 7.37 11.83
CA VAL A 92 6.89 6.63 10.61
C VAL A 92 8.22 5.89 10.68
N GLU A 93 9.23 6.54 11.20
CA GLU A 93 10.51 5.89 11.34
C GLU A 93 10.44 4.72 12.30
N SER A 94 9.68 4.87 13.36
CA SER A 94 9.48 3.79 14.30
C SER A 94 8.82 2.60 13.64
N VAL A 95 7.80 2.86 12.84
CA VAL A 95 7.12 1.80 12.12
C VAL A 95 8.06 1.11 11.14
N LEU A 96 8.87 1.88 10.43
CA LEU A 96 9.83 1.30 9.52
C LEU A 96 10.83 0.41 10.24
N GLY A 97 11.33 0.87 11.36
CA GLY A 97 12.25 0.08 12.13
C GLY A 97 11.64 -1.22 12.57
N ASN A 98 10.41 -1.16 13.03
CA ASN A 98 9.69 -2.36 13.44
C ASN A 98 9.47 -3.30 12.27
N SER A 99 9.13 -2.75 11.12
CA SER A 99 8.92 -3.57 9.94
C SER A 99 10.16 -4.35 9.56
N ARG A 100 11.30 -3.71 9.65
CA ARG A 100 12.54 -4.38 9.31
C ARG A 100 12.84 -5.49 10.28
N GLN A 101 12.53 -5.27 11.54
CA GLN A 101 12.78 -6.27 12.55
C GLN A 101 11.81 -7.40 12.46
N LEU A 102 10.65 -7.10 11.98
CA LEU A 102 9.62 -8.09 11.82
C LEU A 102 9.79 -8.92 10.58
N ASP A 103 10.82 -8.68 9.86
CA ASP A 103 11.10 -9.49 8.74
C ASP A 103 10.86 -10.90 9.12
N LEU A 104 9.70 -11.31 8.94
CA LEU A 104 9.28 -12.61 9.40
C LEU A 104 9.68 -13.72 8.43
#